data_b73d4c59c18a1905e99931a403271866
#
_entry.id   b73d4c59c18a1905e99931a403271866
#
_cell.length_a   1.000
_cell.length_b   1.000
_cell.length_c   1.000
_cell.angle_alpha   90.00
_cell.angle_beta   90.00
_cell.angle_gamma   90.00
#
_symmetry.space_group_name_H-M   'P 1'
#
loop_
_entity.id
_entity.type
_entity.pdbx_description
1 polymer ?
#
loop_
_entity_poly.entity_id
_entity_poly.type
_entity_poly.pdbx_seq_one_letter_code
_entity_poly.pdbx_strand_id
1 'polypeptide(L)'
;AGRKYLVYSLSGAAFAFIGIVFLLNYGVGHLNFTYGGILDQSLAAGNERTLELVFVAAFFGFGVKAAVFPFHGWLPDASVAPTPVSALLHAVAVVKAGAFAVLRLIYYGFGADFLRGSWAQTVVMTAAIVTIVYGSARALRTPHLKRRLAFSTVSNLSYILFALTLMTPAGMVGGMTHMVYHAFT
;
A
#
# COMPACT_ATOMS: atom_id res chain seq x y z
N ALA A 1 9.59 -12.39 15.98
CA ALA A 1 8.59 -12.00 14.94
C ALA A 1 7.63 -10.94 15.49
N GLY A 2 6.94 -11.13 16.62
CA GLY A 2 5.92 -10.22 17.14
C GLY A 2 6.39 -8.79 17.41
N ARG A 3 7.55 -8.60 18.06
CA ARG A 3 8.11 -7.27 18.35
C ARG A 3 8.36 -6.47 17.07
N LYS A 4 8.90 -7.09 16.03
CA LYS A 4 9.15 -6.45 14.73
C LYS A 4 7.84 -6.03 14.04
N TYR A 5 6.85 -6.90 14.07
CA TYR A 5 5.51 -6.59 13.56
C TYR A 5 4.87 -5.41 14.29
N LEU A 6 4.96 -5.36 15.62
CA LEU A 6 4.42 -4.26 16.42
C LEU A 6 5.08 -2.93 16.06
N VAL A 7 6.41 -2.88 16.00
CA VAL A 7 7.15 -1.65 15.65
C VAL A 7 6.75 -1.15 14.26
N TYR A 8 6.74 -2.03 13.26
CA TYR A 8 6.33 -1.63 11.91
C TYR A 8 4.86 -1.22 11.84
N SER A 9 3.98 -1.91 12.54
CA SER A 9 2.56 -1.63 12.54
C SER A 9 2.23 -0.29 13.20
N LEU A 10 2.88 0.02 14.34
CA LEU A 10 2.69 1.30 15.04
C LEU A 10 3.24 2.47 14.25
N SER A 11 4.46 2.35 13.71
CA SER A 11 5.03 3.40 12.86
C SER A 11 4.20 3.63 11.60
N GLY A 12 3.75 2.56 10.94
CA GLY A 12 2.87 2.65 9.78
C GLY A 12 1.54 3.31 10.11
N ALA A 13 0.94 3.00 11.25
CA ALA A 13 -0.29 3.64 11.70
C ALA A 13 -0.12 5.15 11.95
N ALA A 14 1.01 5.57 12.52
CA ALA A 14 1.31 6.99 12.72
C ALA A 14 1.39 7.75 11.39
N PHE A 15 2.10 7.21 10.40
CA PHE A 15 2.18 7.82 9.07
C PHE A 15 0.82 7.84 8.34
N ALA A 16 0.04 6.78 8.43
CA ALA A 16 -1.30 6.74 7.88
C ALA A 16 -2.23 7.77 8.54
N PHE A 17 -2.13 7.92 9.87
CA PHE A 17 -2.90 8.90 10.63
C PHE A 17 -2.58 10.34 10.20
N ILE A 18 -1.30 10.68 10.01
CA ILE A 18 -0.90 11.98 9.48
C ILE A 18 -1.60 12.24 8.14
N GLY A 19 -1.61 11.26 7.23
CA GLY A 19 -2.31 11.38 5.95
C GLY A 19 -3.80 11.70 6.11
N ILE A 20 -4.48 11.04 7.02
CA ILE A 20 -5.91 11.27 7.29
C ILE A 20 -6.14 12.67 7.87
N VAL A 21 -5.30 13.12 8.80
CA VAL A 21 -5.41 14.48 9.39
C VAL A 21 -5.24 15.56 8.32
N PHE A 22 -4.29 15.39 7.40
CA PHE A 22 -4.13 16.35 6.30
C PHE A 22 -5.31 16.32 5.33
N LEU A 23 -5.87 15.14 5.03
CA LEU A 23 -7.09 15.03 4.23
C LEU A 23 -8.29 15.72 4.89
N LEU A 24 -8.39 15.71 6.23
CA LEU A 24 -9.40 16.45 6.96
C LEU A 24 -9.22 17.97 6.86
N ASN A 25 -7.98 18.43 6.96
CA ASN A 25 -7.68 19.87 6.95
C ASN A 25 -7.78 20.50 5.56
N TYR A 26 -7.42 19.76 4.52
CA TYR A 26 -7.39 20.22 3.12
C TYR A 26 -8.53 19.65 2.28
N GLY A 27 -9.44 18.92 2.89
CA GLY A 27 -10.63 18.37 2.25
C GLY A 27 -11.82 19.32 2.27
N VAL A 28 -12.87 18.94 1.57
CA VAL A 28 -14.13 19.70 1.44
C VAL A 28 -15.01 19.71 2.72
N GLY A 29 -14.42 19.51 3.88
CA GLY A 29 -15.12 19.59 5.18
C GLY A 29 -15.86 18.31 5.60
N HIS A 30 -15.77 17.23 4.84
CA HIS A 30 -16.32 15.92 5.19
C HIS A 30 -15.41 14.78 4.72
N LEU A 31 -15.44 13.65 5.43
CA LEU A 31 -14.72 12.42 5.09
C LEU A 31 -15.56 11.43 4.24
N ASN A 32 -16.45 11.93 3.43
CA ASN A 32 -17.14 11.08 2.47
C ASN A 32 -16.20 10.81 1.30
N PHE A 33 -15.43 9.72 1.41
CA PHE A 33 -14.50 9.30 0.38
C PHE A 33 -15.23 9.03 -0.95
N THR A 34 -15.29 10.03 -1.80
CA THR A 34 -15.88 9.96 -3.15
C THR A 34 -14.80 9.71 -4.19
N TYR A 35 -15.18 9.08 -5.29
CA TYR A 35 -14.26 8.89 -6.42
C TYR A 35 -13.82 10.25 -6.98
N GLY A 36 -12.52 10.39 -7.23
CA GLY A 36 -11.91 11.66 -7.64
C GLY A 36 -11.19 12.41 -6.52
N GLY A 37 -11.35 11.96 -5.25
CA GLY A 37 -10.71 12.55 -4.07
C GLY A 37 -11.59 13.54 -3.34
N ILE A 38 -11.15 13.88 -2.13
CA ILE A 38 -11.85 14.83 -1.23
C ILE A 38 -11.05 16.13 -1.01
N LEU A 39 -9.92 16.30 -1.70
CA LEU A 39 -9.12 17.53 -1.58
C LEU A 39 -9.86 18.69 -2.20
N ASP A 40 -9.91 19.81 -1.47
CA ASP A 40 -10.36 21.08 -1.99
C ASP A 40 -9.23 21.74 -2.81
N GLN A 41 -9.47 21.96 -4.09
CA GLN A 41 -8.48 22.53 -4.99
C GLN A 41 -8.03 23.94 -4.56
N SER A 42 -8.91 24.71 -3.92
CA SER A 42 -8.59 26.04 -3.43
C SER A 42 -7.64 26.02 -2.24
N LEU A 43 -7.80 25.05 -1.35
CA LEU A 43 -6.93 24.86 -0.17
C LEU A 43 -5.63 24.12 -0.54
N ALA A 44 -5.68 23.28 -1.57
CA ALA A 44 -4.50 22.55 -2.05
C ALA A 44 -3.54 23.47 -2.82
N ALA A 45 -4.06 24.52 -3.47
CA ALA A 45 -3.26 25.47 -4.22
C ALA A 45 -2.23 26.17 -3.31
N GLY A 46 -0.94 26.07 -3.67
CA GLY A 46 0.18 26.57 -2.88
C GLY A 46 0.73 25.59 -1.83
N ASN A 47 0.03 24.51 -1.51
CA ASN A 47 0.46 23.47 -0.57
C ASN A 47 0.71 22.11 -1.23
N GLU A 48 0.78 22.07 -2.57
CA GLU A 48 0.89 20.84 -3.37
C GLU A 48 2.05 19.96 -2.91
N ARG A 49 3.23 20.52 -2.73
CA ARG A 49 4.42 19.77 -2.29
C ARG A 49 4.26 19.13 -0.92
N THR A 50 3.61 19.83 0.00
CA THR A 50 3.33 19.32 1.35
C THR A 50 2.33 18.15 1.26
N LEU A 51 1.28 18.30 0.46
CA LEU A 51 0.29 17.25 0.26
C LEU A 51 0.86 16.02 -0.43
N GLU A 52 1.76 16.21 -1.41
CA GLU A 52 2.50 15.10 -2.04
C GLU A 52 3.40 14.35 -1.05
N LEU A 53 4.12 15.07 -0.18
CA LEU A 53 4.92 14.46 0.90
C LEU A 53 4.06 13.67 1.87
N VAL A 54 2.93 14.24 2.27
CA VAL A 54 1.97 13.58 3.15
C VAL A 54 1.36 12.34 2.49
N PHE A 55 1.08 12.41 1.20
CA PHE A 55 0.62 11.26 0.44
C PHE A 55 1.67 10.13 0.44
N VAL A 56 2.94 10.44 0.16
CA VAL A 56 4.03 9.45 0.20
C VAL A 56 4.14 8.83 1.60
N ALA A 57 4.09 9.65 2.65
CA ALA A 57 4.13 9.16 4.03
C ALA A 57 2.93 8.22 4.32
N ALA A 58 1.71 8.61 3.95
CA ALA A 58 0.50 7.80 4.11
C ALA A 58 0.55 6.51 3.28
N PHE A 59 1.08 6.57 2.04
CA PHE A 59 1.29 5.41 1.19
C PHE A 59 2.20 4.38 1.88
N PHE A 60 3.33 4.79 2.41
CA PHE A 60 4.21 3.89 3.17
C PHE A 60 3.57 3.45 4.48
N GLY A 61 2.78 4.30 5.13
CA GLY A 61 2.04 3.95 6.34
C GLY A 61 1.08 2.76 6.12
N PHE A 62 0.22 2.83 5.13
CA PHE A 62 -0.64 1.71 4.72
C PHE A 62 0.16 0.60 4.04
N GLY A 63 1.22 0.95 3.33
CA GLY A 63 2.14 0.04 2.66
C GLY A 63 2.89 -0.90 3.60
N VAL A 64 3.06 -0.54 4.89
CA VAL A 64 3.56 -1.46 5.92
C VAL A 64 2.67 -2.71 5.98
N LYS A 65 1.36 -2.56 5.94
CA LYS A 65 0.41 -3.68 5.92
C LYS A 65 0.47 -4.48 4.62
N ALA A 66 0.69 -3.80 3.51
CA ALA A 66 0.89 -4.42 2.19
C ALA A 66 2.33 -4.94 1.98
N ALA A 67 3.19 -4.84 2.99
CA ALA A 67 4.59 -5.30 2.96
C ALA A 67 5.44 -4.67 1.84
N VAL A 68 5.32 -3.36 1.64
CA VAL A 68 6.15 -2.60 0.70
C VAL A 68 7.60 -2.47 1.24
N PHE A 69 8.59 -2.56 0.35
CA PHE A 69 9.98 -2.27 0.70
C PHE A 69 10.14 -0.82 1.20
N PRO A 70 10.88 -0.57 2.28
CA PRO A 70 11.71 -1.48 3.08
C PRO A 70 10.97 -2.20 4.22
N PHE A 71 9.68 -2.00 4.40
CA PHE A 71 8.89 -2.46 5.56
C PHE A 71 8.29 -3.87 5.40
N HIS A 72 8.71 -4.63 4.40
CA HIS A 72 8.21 -5.97 4.08
C HIS A 72 8.66 -7.08 5.05
N GLY A 73 9.71 -6.85 5.83
CA GLY A 73 10.42 -7.91 6.57
C GLY A 73 9.61 -8.60 7.68
N TRP A 74 8.49 -8.02 8.10
CA TRP A 74 7.62 -8.66 9.10
C TRP A 74 6.84 -9.85 8.52
N LEU A 75 6.48 -9.81 7.23
CA LEU A 75 5.62 -10.79 6.59
C LEU A 75 6.29 -12.17 6.48
N PRO A 76 7.53 -12.30 5.95
CA PRO A 76 8.25 -13.57 5.97
C PRO A 76 8.55 -14.08 7.38
N ASP A 77 8.77 -13.18 8.35
CA ASP A 77 9.01 -13.56 9.75
C ASP A 77 7.71 -14.06 10.43
N ALA A 78 6.54 -13.57 10.01
CA ALA A 78 5.24 -14.05 10.49
C ALA A 78 4.87 -15.43 9.93
N SER A 79 5.47 -15.86 8.82
CA SER A 79 5.18 -17.15 8.17
C SER A 79 5.57 -18.39 8.97
N VAL A 80 6.26 -18.22 10.10
CA VAL A 80 6.55 -19.32 11.05
C VAL A 80 5.34 -19.74 11.90
N ALA A 81 4.27 -18.95 11.87
CA ALA A 81 3.02 -19.25 12.58
C ALA A 81 2.35 -20.55 12.04
N PRO A 82 1.39 -21.15 12.79
CA PRO A 82 0.61 -22.27 12.31
C PRO A 82 -0.04 -21.99 10.97
N THR A 83 -0.15 -23.00 10.12
CA THR A 83 -0.59 -22.85 8.71
C THR A 83 -1.93 -22.12 8.55
N PRO A 84 -2.99 -22.36 9.35
CA PRO A 84 -4.24 -21.62 9.21
C PRO A 84 -4.09 -20.12 9.48
N VAL A 85 -3.27 -19.73 10.45
CA VAL A 85 -2.99 -18.33 10.79
C VAL A 85 -2.18 -17.68 9.68
N SER A 86 -1.17 -18.37 9.15
CA SER A 86 -0.36 -17.88 8.04
C SER A 86 -1.22 -17.70 6.79
N ALA A 87 -2.11 -18.63 6.47
CA ALA A 87 -3.02 -18.52 5.34
C ALA A 87 -3.93 -17.29 5.46
N LEU A 88 -4.52 -17.06 6.64
CA LEU A 88 -5.36 -15.88 6.88
C LEU A 88 -4.59 -14.56 6.72
N LEU A 89 -3.37 -14.49 7.23
CA LEU A 89 -2.51 -13.32 7.11
C LEU A 89 -2.13 -13.01 5.66
N HIS A 90 -1.72 -14.04 4.91
CA HIS A 90 -1.17 -13.88 3.56
C HIS A 90 -2.23 -13.83 2.47
N ALA A 91 -3.29 -14.68 2.59
CA ALA A 91 -4.25 -14.83 1.51
C ALA A 91 -5.43 -13.84 1.61
N VAL A 92 -6.01 -13.60 2.79
CA VAL A 92 -7.34 -13.00 2.88
C VAL A 92 -7.37 -11.64 3.56
N ALA A 93 -6.79 -11.46 4.75
CA ALA A 93 -7.17 -10.34 5.59
C ALA A 93 -6.16 -9.18 5.59
N VAL A 94 -5.03 -9.34 6.28
CA VAL A 94 -4.20 -8.19 6.70
C VAL A 94 -3.53 -7.47 5.54
N VAL A 95 -2.92 -8.22 4.65
CA VAL A 95 -2.14 -7.63 3.55
C VAL A 95 -3.03 -7.02 2.46
N LYS A 96 -4.19 -7.61 2.21
CA LYS A 96 -5.15 -7.08 1.25
C LYS A 96 -5.90 -5.86 1.77
N ALA A 97 -6.16 -5.81 3.08
CA ALA A 97 -6.66 -4.59 3.71
C ALA A 97 -5.69 -3.42 3.52
N GLY A 98 -4.37 -3.67 3.61
CA GLY A 98 -3.34 -2.67 3.30
C GLY A 98 -3.39 -2.19 1.84
N ALA A 99 -3.47 -3.11 0.88
CA ALA A 99 -3.58 -2.77 -0.53
C ALA A 99 -4.89 -2.02 -0.85
N PHE A 100 -6.00 -2.44 -0.26
CA PHE A 100 -7.29 -1.76 -0.39
C PHE A 100 -7.27 -0.35 0.22
N ALA A 101 -6.62 -0.17 1.36
CA ALA A 101 -6.45 1.15 1.97
C ALA A 101 -5.64 2.08 1.06
N VAL A 102 -4.59 1.58 0.40
CA VAL A 102 -3.83 2.35 -0.61
C VAL A 102 -4.70 2.72 -1.81
N LEU A 103 -5.54 1.81 -2.29
CA LEU A 103 -6.52 2.10 -3.34
C LEU A 103 -7.43 3.28 -2.92
N ARG A 104 -8.00 3.18 -1.72
CA ARG A 104 -8.86 4.24 -1.16
C ARG A 104 -8.11 5.56 -1.01
N LEU A 105 -6.86 5.51 -0.58
CA LEU A 105 -6.02 6.69 -0.42
C LEU A 105 -5.78 7.40 -1.76
N ILE A 106 -5.47 6.66 -2.83
CA ILE A 106 -5.17 7.22 -4.15
C ILE A 106 -6.42 7.77 -4.82
N TYR A 107 -7.46 6.93 -4.98
CA TYR A 107 -8.60 7.26 -5.84
C TYR A 107 -9.72 8.01 -5.12
N TYR A 108 -9.83 7.86 -3.81
CA TYR A 108 -10.92 8.41 -3.01
C TYR A 108 -10.46 9.42 -1.96
N GLY A 109 -9.18 9.45 -1.60
CA GLY A 109 -8.61 10.39 -0.67
C GLY A 109 -8.00 11.58 -1.39
N PHE A 110 -6.77 11.45 -1.87
CA PHE A 110 -6.06 12.52 -2.55
C PHE A 110 -6.58 12.80 -3.97
N GLY A 111 -7.10 11.80 -4.66
CA GLY A 111 -7.53 11.88 -6.06
C GLY A 111 -6.41 11.54 -7.04
N ALA A 112 -6.73 10.67 -8.01
CA ALA A 112 -5.76 10.24 -9.02
C ALA A 112 -5.30 11.40 -9.91
N ASP A 113 -6.18 12.35 -10.21
CA ASP A 113 -5.87 13.50 -11.08
C ASP A 113 -4.90 14.47 -10.40
N PHE A 114 -5.02 14.68 -9.09
CA PHE A 114 -4.09 15.49 -8.30
C PHE A 114 -2.67 14.88 -8.27
N LEU A 115 -2.59 13.56 -8.14
CA LEU A 115 -1.32 12.85 -7.98
C LEU A 115 -0.64 12.49 -9.30
N ARG A 116 -1.39 12.46 -10.40
CA ARG A 116 -0.88 12.06 -11.71
C ARG A 116 0.16 13.06 -12.22
N GLY A 117 1.32 12.55 -12.62
CA GLY A 117 2.45 13.34 -13.09
C GLY A 117 3.27 13.99 -11.98
N SER A 118 2.92 13.80 -10.71
CA SER A 118 3.69 14.32 -9.57
C SER A 118 4.94 13.49 -9.31
N TRP A 119 5.92 14.07 -8.61
CA TRP A 119 7.07 13.33 -8.12
C TRP A 119 6.66 12.23 -7.15
N ALA A 120 5.57 12.44 -6.38
CA ALA A 120 5.03 11.48 -5.44
C ALA A 120 4.60 10.19 -6.14
N GLN A 121 3.93 10.30 -7.31
CA GLN A 121 3.60 9.13 -8.14
C GLN A 121 4.85 8.34 -8.51
N THR A 122 5.90 9.01 -8.96
CA THR A 122 7.17 8.38 -9.35
C THR A 122 7.80 7.63 -8.18
N VAL A 123 7.81 8.22 -7.00
CA VAL A 123 8.37 7.60 -5.78
C VAL A 123 7.61 6.33 -5.40
N VAL A 124 6.28 6.39 -5.31
CA VAL A 124 5.48 5.23 -4.90
C VAL A 124 5.49 4.12 -5.96
N MET A 125 5.51 4.47 -7.23
CA MET A 125 5.64 3.52 -8.35
C MET A 125 7.01 2.83 -8.32
N THR A 126 8.08 3.58 -8.11
CA THR A 126 9.44 3.02 -7.97
C THR A 126 9.52 2.08 -6.76
N ALA A 127 8.95 2.46 -5.63
CA ALA A 127 8.91 1.60 -4.44
C ALA A 127 8.17 0.28 -4.73
N ALA A 128 7.08 0.31 -5.48
CA ALA A 128 6.36 -0.89 -5.89
C ALA A 128 7.23 -1.79 -6.81
N ILE A 129 7.89 -1.22 -7.81
CA ILE A 129 8.79 -1.96 -8.72
C ILE A 129 9.94 -2.60 -7.95
N VAL A 130 10.62 -1.84 -7.09
CA VAL A 130 11.71 -2.37 -6.24
C VAL A 130 11.22 -3.53 -5.39
N THR A 131 10.01 -3.42 -4.82
CA THR A 131 9.43 -4.49 -4.00
C THR A 131 9.11 -5.73 -4.83
N ILE A 132 8.62 -5.58 -6.07
CA ILE A 132 8.37 -6.70 -6.99
C ILE A 132 9.67 -7.46 -7.26
N VAL A 133 10.70 -6.76 -7.69
CA VAL A 133 12.00 -7.37 -8.04
C VAL A 133 12.63 -8.01 -6.81
N TYR A 134 12.66 -7.30 -5.69
CA TYR A 134 13.22 -7.82 -4.45
C TYR A 134 12.45 -9.05 -3.95
N GLY A 135 11.13 -8.99 -3.90
CA GLY A 135 10.27 -10.09 -3.44
C GLY A 135 10.47 -11.34 -4.30
N SER A 136 10.46 -11.20 -5.62
CA SER A 136 10.68 -12.30 -6.57
C SER A 136 12.06 -12.91 -6.42
N ALA A 137 13.12 -12.09 -6.37
CA ALA A 137 14.50 -12.56 -6.21
C ALA A 137 14.70 -13.30 -4.87
N ARG A 138 14.10 -12.80 -3.79
CA ARG A 138 14.15 -13.46 -2.48
C ARG A 138 13.35 -14.76 -2.45
N ALA A 139 12.19 -14.82 -3.11
CA ALA A 139 11.40 -16.03 -3.25
C ALA A 139 12.19 -17.16 -3.91
N LEU A 140 12.91 -16.86 -5.01
CA LEU A 140 13.72 -17.83 -5.73
C LEU A 140 14.88 -18.39 -4.88
N ARG A 141 15.48 -17.56 -4.04
CA ARG A 141 16.64 -17.95 -3.20
C ARG A 141 16.27 -18.57 -1.86
N THR A 142 14.99 -18.61 -1.51
CA THR A 142 14.55 -19.08 -0.18
C THR A 142 14.21 -20.56 -0.23
N PRO A 143 14.93 -21.44 0.54
CA PRO A 143 14.71 -22.88 0.52
C PRO A 143 13.42 -23.29 1.26
N HIS A 144 13.03 -22.56 2.30
CA HIS A 144 11.83 -22.86 3.10
C HIS A 144 10.54 -22.49 2.36
N LEU A 145 9.69 -23.47 2.11
CA LEU A 145 8.45 -23.29 1.34
C LEU A 145 7.56 -22.16 1.89
N LYS A 146 7.27 -22.12 3.18
CA LYS A 146 6.43 -21.06 3.78
C LYS A 146 7.02 -19.67 3.57
N ARG A 147 8.33 -19.50 3.76
CA ARG A 147 9.01 -18.22 3.52
C ARG A 147 9.05 -17.85 2.05
N ARG A 148 9.20 -18.83 1.17
CA ARG A 148 9.14 -18.62 -0.29
C ARG A 148 7.77 -18.08 -0.69
N LEU A 149 6.69 -18.69 -0.20
CA LEU A 149 5.32 -18.23 -0.43
C LEU A 149 5.08 -16.83 0.14
N ALA A 150 5.65 -16.52 1.30
CA ALA A 150 5.56 -15.18 1.87
C ALA A 150 6.24 -14.12 0.99
N PHE A 151 7.43 -14.38 0.44
CA PHE A 151 8.09 -13.48 -0.50
C PHE A 151 7.34 -13.39 -1.85
N SER A 152 6.75 -14.48 -2.31
CA SER A 152 5.85 -14.47 -3.47
C SER A 152 4.64 -13.57 -3.21
N THR A 153 4.05 -13.62 -2.02
CA THR A 153 2.95 -12.74 -1.61
C THR A 153 3.39 -11.27 -1.58
N VAL A 154 4.58 -10.96 -1.06
CA VAL A 154 5.16 -9.60 -1.11
C VAL A 154 5.22 -9.08 -2.55
N SER A 155 5.71 -9.90 -3.48
CA SER A 155 5.77 -9.54 -4.90
C SER A 155 4.38 -9.33 -5.51
N ASN A 156 3.45 -10.25 -5.28
CA ASN A 156 2.08 -10.16 -5.82
C ASN A 156 1.31 -8.94 -5.28
N LEU A 157 1.43 -8.63 -4.00
CA LEU A 157 0.85 -7.40 -3.44
C LEU A 157 1.43 -6.15 -4.10
N SER A 158 2.72 -6.17 -4.40
CA SER A 158 3.36 -5.05 -5.07
C SER A 158 2.96 -4.91 -6.54
N TYR A 159 2.54 -5.98 -7.23
CA TYR A 159 1.86 -5.88 -8.52
C TYR A 159 0.54 -5.14 -8.40
N ILE A 160 -0.25 -5.43 -7.36
CA ILE A 160 -1.49 -4.69 -7.08
C ILE A 160 -1.19 -3.22 -6.87
N LEU A 161 -0.23 -2.91 -5.99
CA LEU A 161 0.15 -1.52 -5.70
C LEU A 161 0.70 -0.81 -6.93
N PHE A 162 1.52 -1.46 -7.74
CA PHE A 162 2.03 -0.90 -8.98
C PHE A 162 0.88 -0.53 -9.94
N ALA A 163 -0.09 -1.42 -10.12
CA ALA A 163 -1.26 -1.13 -10.95
C ALA A 163 -2.04 0.09 -10.42
N LEU A 164 -2.20 0.20 -9.09
CA LEU A 164 -2.87 1.34 -8.48
C LEU A 164 -2.09 2.66 -8.64
N THR A 165 -0.76 2.61 -8.61
CA THR A 165 0.11 3.79 -8.79
C THR A 165 0.15 4.31 -10.23
N LEU A 166 -0.39 3.59 -11.20
CA LEU A 166 -0.61 4.10 -12.55
C LEU A 166 -1.67 5.23 -12.58
N MET A 167 -2.50 5.31 -11.55
CA MET A 167 -3.52 6.36 -11.37
C MET A 167 -4.45 6.50 -12.57
N THR A 168 -4.80 5.37 -13.17
CA THR A 168 -5.73 5.26 -14.31
C THR A 168 -6.90 4.34 -13.95
N PRO A 169 -8.07 4.51 -14.56
CA PRO A 169 -9.19 3.58 -14.36
C PRO A 169 -8.82 2.13 -14.66
N ALA A 170 -8.05 1.89 -15.71
CA ALA A 170 -7.55 0.56 -16.09
C ALA A 170 -6.61 -0.01 -15.00
N GLY A 171 -5.72 0.82 -14.44
CA GLY A 171 -4.85 0.44 -13.33
C GLY A 171 -5.63 0.07 -12.07
N MET A 172 -6.68 0.83 -11.76
CA MET A 172 -7.57 0.52 -10.64
C MET A 172 -8.26 -0.85 -10.83
N VAL A 173 -8.88 -1.08 -11.98
CA VAL A 173 -9.56 -2.34 -12.30
C VAL A 173 -8.56 -3.51 -12.29
N GLY A 174 -7.40 -3.33 -12.92
CA GLY A 174 -6.34 -4.34 -12.95
C GLY A 174 -5.84 -4.71 -11.55
N GLY A 175 -5.60 -3.71 -10.70
CA GLY A 175 -5.20 -3.91 -9.30
C GLY A 175 -6.26 -4.65 -8.49
N MET A 176 -7.53 -4.26 -8.61
CA MET A 176 -8.64 -4.94 -7.92
C MET A 176 -8.81 -6.39 -8.41
N THR A 177 -8.76 -6.60 -9.72
CA THR A 177 -8.86 -7.94 -10.32
C THR A 177 -7.73 -8.84 -9.83
N HIS A 178 -6.49 -8.35 -9.85
CA HIS A 178 -5.34 -9.10 -9.33
C HIS A 178 -5.48 -9.40 -7.84
N MET A 179 -6.02 -8.46 -7.06
CA MET A 179 -6.26 -8.66 -5.63
C MET A 179 -7.25 -9.79 -5.36
N VAL A 180 -8.31 -9.89 -6.18
CA VAL A 180 -9.31 -10.97 -6.08
C VAL A 180 -8.67 -12.30 -6.47
N TYR A 181 -8.02 -12.38 -7.63
CA TYR A 181 -7.37 -13.62 -8.08
C TYR A 181 -6.32 -14.12 -7.08
N HIS A 182 -5.47 -13.25 -6.59
CA HIS A 182 -4.48 -13.62 -5.57
C HIS A 182 -5.09 -14.04 -4.23
N ALA A 183 -6.40 -13.81 -4.00
CA ALA A 183 -7.07 -14.32 -2.81
C ALA A 183 -7.39 -15.80 -2.90
N PHE A 184 -7.57 -16.31 -4.12
CA PHE A 184 -7.95 -17.71 -4.39
C PHE A 184 -6.74 -18.61 -4.72
N THR A 185 -5.56 -18.05 -4.94
CA THR A 185 -4.30 -18.78 -5.20
C THR A 185 -3.40 -18.85 -3.97
#